data_c5270495ec36d6798666df334b5350c2
#
_entry.id   c5270495ec36d6798666df334b5350c2
#
_cell.length_a   1.000
_cell.length_b   1.000
_cell.length_c   1.000
_cell.angle_alpha   90.00
_cell.angle_beta   90.00
_cell.angle_gamma   90.00
#
_symmetry.space_group_name_H-M   'P 1'
#
loop_
_entity.id
_entity.type
_entity.pdbx_description
1 polymer ?
#
loop_
_entity_poly.entity_id
_entity_poly.type
_entity_poly.pdbx_seq_one_letter_code
_entity_poly.pdbx_strand_id
1 'polypeptide(L)'
;MINLLLCKLRRVSVFFIMKGVYPMNNLWIFGFEALWSPIFLSMMILVLVAYFLIIGKYRSYIPHAEKVSKKQQFYFVTGIVLLYLVKGGPIDLLGHIIFSAHMTEMAILYTVVPPLLLLGLPNWLLERVIQVRVVRLLLSTVGKPLVALLLFNALFSIYHLPVVFDAVKQSYIGHPIFLAILFVSALLMWWPVLNPLPDHQTLSEIKKIGYMFANGMLLTPACALIIFASTPLFATYTDPQSWMKAMELCVPADTLSSLQLTGPDFLGWIPVLEDQQTGGVIMKIIQEIVYGTVIGYVFFRWARREREKEKNEAPVLPPYLQTKP
;
A
#
# COMPACT_ATOMS: atom_id res chain seq x y z
N MET A 1 4.32 -26.78 -0.12
CA MET A 1 4.30 -25.32 -0.01
C MET A 1 3.06 -24.80 0.72
N ILE A 2 1.84 -25.14 0.29
CA ILE A 2 0.59 -24.73 0.94
C ILE A 2 0.48 -25.20 2.41
N ASN A 3 0.82 -26.45 2.72
CA ASN A 3 0.78 -27.00 4.08
C ASN A 3 1.78 -26.32 5.03
N LEU A 4 2.93 -25.89 4.53
CA LEU A 4 3.91 -25.11 5.32
C LEU A 4 3.41 -23.70 5.62
N LEU A 5 2.76 -23.07 4.63
CA LEU A 5 2.11 -21.76 4.78
C LEU A 5 0.95 -21.84 5.77
N LEU A 6 0.10 -22.86 5.68
CA LEU A 6 -1.00 -23.10 6.62
C LEU A 6 -0.52 -23.41 8.04
N CYS A 7 0.57 -24.15 8.20
CA CYS A 7 1.18 -24.42 9.50
C CYS A 7 1.75 -23.16 10.15
N LYS A 8 2.41 -22.29 9.35
CA LYS A 8 2.90 -20.97 9.80
C LYS A 8 1.73 -20.03 10.10
N LEU A 9 0.68 -20.00 9.27
CA LEU A 9 -0.54 -19.22 9.50
C LEU A 9 -1.22 -19.62 10.81
N ARG A 10 -1.31 -20.92 11.09
CA ARG A 10 -1.90 -21.42 12.35
C ARG A 10 -1.08 -21.00 13.59
N ARG A 11 0.25 -20.98 13.49
CA ARG A 11 1.12 -20.45 14.57
C ARG A 11 0.94 -18.94 14.74
N VAL A 12 0.89 -18.17 13.64
CA VAL A 12 0.68 -16.73 13.67
C VAL A 12 -0.70 -16.40 14.26
N SER A 13 -1.77 -17.09 13.84
CA SER A 13 -3.12 -16.86 14.35
C SER A 13 -3.23 -17.21 15.84
N VAL A 14 -2.65 -18.33 16.27
CA VAL A 14 -2.65 -18.76 17.68
C VAL A 14 -1.80 -17.82 18.54
N PHE A 15 -0.67 -17.32 17.99
CA PHE A 15 0.19 -16.38 18.69
C PHE A 15 -0.48 -15.01 18.91
N PHE A 16 -1.18 -14.47 17.88
CA PHE A 16 -1.94 -13.22 18.00
C PHE A 16 -3.15 -13.34 18.96
N ILE A 17 -3.79 -14.52 19.01
CA ILE A 17 -4.98 -14.76 19.86
C ILE A 17 -4.57 -15.10 21.30
N MET A 18 -3.48 -15.84 21.52
CA MET A 18 -3.10 -16.34 22.84
C MET A 18 -2.25 -15.39 23.68
N LYS A 19 -1.53 -14.43 23.08
CA LYS A 19 -0.73 -13.43 23.81
C LYS A 19 -1.36 -12.06 23.80
N GLY A 20 -2.62 -11.93 24.04
CA GLY A 20 -3.39 -10.68 24.22
C GLY A 20 -2.67 -9.41 23.72
N VAL A 21 -3.39 -8.47 23.18
CA VAL A 21 -2.92 -7.13 22.80
C VAL A 21 -1.85 -6.66 23.79
N TYR A 22 -0.56 -6.83 23.42
CA TYR A 22 0.54 -6.35 24.24
C TYR A 22 0.41 -4.83 24.39
N PRO A 23 0.63 -4.27 25.57
CA PRO A 23 0.15 -2.95 25.90
C PRO A 23 0.88 -1.93 25.03
N MET A 24 0.15 -1.24 24.14
CA MET A 24 0.55 0.03 23.52
C MET A 24 1.14 1.02 24.55
N ASN A 25 0.87 0.79 25.82
CA ASN A 25 1.41 1.56 26.94
C ASN A 25 2.95 1.61 26.97
N ASN A 26 3.65 0.59 26.47
CA ASN A 26 5.12 0.61 26.41
C ASN A 26 5.66 1.54 25.31
N LEU A 27 4.89 1.88 24.30
CA LEU A 27 5.34 2.79 23.23
C LEU A 27 5.32 4.26 23.66
N TRP A 28 4.57 4.62 24.71
CA TRP A 28 4.53 5.98 25.24
C TRP A 28 5.88 6.45 25.83
N ILE A 29 6.80 5.52 26.12
CA ILE A 29 8.15 5.87 26.58
C ILE A 29 8.94 6.67 25.53
N PHE A 30 8.61 6.51 24.23
CA PHE A 30 9.25 7.26 23.13
C PHE A 30 8.70 8.67 22.96
N GLY A 31 7.65 9.01 23.71
CA GLY A 31 7.02 10.33 23.69
C GLY A 31 5.96 10.50 22.60
N PHE A 32 5.19 11.59 22.76
CA PHE A 32 4.06 11.87 21.87
C PHE A 32 4.51 12.17 20.43
N GLU A 33 5.61 12.88 20.25
CA GLU A 33 6.10 13.27 18.91
C GLU A 33 6.52 12.07 18.08
N ALA A 34 7.24 11.11 18.66
CA ALA A 34 7.64 9.89 18.00
C ALA A 34 6.43 8.99 17.67
N LEU A 35 5.41 9.00 18.55
CA LEU A 35 4.25 8.11 18.39
C LEU A 35 3.21 8.66 17.40
N TRP A 36 3.05 9.98 17.28
CA TRP A 36 1.95 10.60 16.54
C TRP A 36 2.38 11.64 15.49
N SER A 37 3.65 11.89 15.32
CA SER A 37 4.23 12.79 14.31
C SER A 37 3.34 14.02 14.01
N PRO A 38 3.21 15.00 14.94
CA PRO A 38 2.21 16.07 14.83
C PRO A 38 2.38 16.95 13.59
N ILE A 39 3.60 17.10 13.09
CA ILE A 39 3.87 17.83 11.84
C ILE A 39 3.24 17.08 10.66
N PHE A 40 3.41 15.76 10.58
CA PHE A 40 2.82 14.95 9.51
C PHE A 40 1.29 14.92 9.62
N LEU A 41 0.74 14.85 10.84
CA LEU A 41 -0.70 14.99 11.09
C LEU A 41 -1.24 16.32 10.53
N SER A 42 -0.56 17.42 10.84
CA SER A 42 -0.95 18.75 10.36
C SER A 42 -0.95 18.83 8.83
N MET A 43 0.05 18.22 8.18
CA MET A 43 0.10 18.11 6.71
C MET A 43 -1.07 17.29 6.15
N MET A 44 -1.43 16.16 6.76
CA MET A 44 -2.57 15.34 6.32
C MET A 44 -3.90 16.06 6.51
N ILE A 45 -4.07 16.80 7.62
CA ILE A 45 -5.24 17.65 7.83
C ILE A 45 -5.31 18.74 6.76
N LEU A 46 -4.19 19.39 6.43
CA LEU A 46 -4.14 20.39 5.37
C LEU A 46 -4.55 19.82 4.00
N VAL A 47 -4.08 18.60 3.67
CA VAL A 47 -4.48 17.90 2.45
C VAL A 47 -5.99 17.62 2.43
N LEU A 48 -6.56 17.16 3.55
CA LEU A 48 -8.02 16.94 3.67
C LEU A 48 -8.80 18.25 3.54
N VAL A 49 -8.36 19.32 4.21
CA VAL A 49 -9.00 20.65 4.09
C VAL A 49 -8.95 21.13 2.64
N ALA A 50 -7.79 21.05 1.99
CA ALA A 50 -7.64 21.41 0.58
C ALA A 50 -8.58 20.60 -0.32
N TYR A 51 -8.65 19.28 -0.12
CA TYR A 51 -9.56 18.41 -0.87
C TYR A 51 -11.01 18.86 -0.70
N PHE A 52 -11.50 19.05 0.53
CA PHE A 52 -12.89 19.48 0.77
C PHE A 52 -13.18 20.90 0.26
N LEU A 53 -12.23 21.80 0.30
CA LEU A 53 -12.37 23.14 -0.30
C LEU A 53 -12.48 23.04 -1.83
N ILE A 54 -11.66 22.23 -2.48
CA ILE A 54 -11.68 22.05 -3.93
C ILE A 54 -12.99 21.41 -4.39
N ILE A 55 -13.42 20.31 -3.78
CA ILE A 55 -14.66 19.60 -4.17
C ILE A 55 -15.93 20.29 -3.70
N GLY A 56 -15.83 21.21 -2.75
CA GLY A 56 -16.93 21.99 -2.19
C GLY A 56 -16.97 23.43 -2.72
N LYS A 57 -16.37 24.35 -1.99
CA LYS A 57 -16.45 25.80 -2.26
C LYS A 57 -15.89 26.18 -3.63
N TYR A 58 -14.71 25.66 -3.98
CA TYR A 58 -14.03 26.05 -5.22
C TYR A 58 -14.48 25.26 -6.44
N ARG A 59 -15.33 24.25 -6.29
CA ARG A 59 -15.84 23.45 -7.39
C ARG A 59 -16.57 24.28 -8.46
N SER A 60 -17.34 25.28 -8.05
CA SER A 60 -18.10 26.17 -8.96
C SER A 60 -17.21 26.99 -9.90
N TYR A 61 -15.95 27.17 -9.56
CA TYR A 61 -14.97 27.89 -10.41
C TYR A 61 -14.27 26.97 -11.41
N ILE A 62 -14.52 25.66 -11.33
CA ILE A 62 -13.86 24.67 -12.20
C ILE A 62 -14.86 24.24 -13.27
N PRO A 63 -14.58 24.49 -14.57
CA PRO A 63 -15.45 24.08 -15.65
C PRO A 63 -15.70 22.55 -15.63
N HIS A 64 -16.95 22.14 -15.86
CA HIS A 64 -17.39 20.73 -15.88
C HIS A 64 -17.18 19.96 -14.58
N ALA A 65 -16.93 20.63 -13.45
CA ALA A 65 -16.77 19.97 -12.17
C ALA A 65 -18.13 19.50 -11.61
N GLU A 66 -18.35 18.20 -11.65
CA GLU A 66 -19.51 17.56 -11.07
C GLU A 66 -19.43 17.39 -9.56
N LYS A 67 -20.58 17.19 -8.91
CA LYS A 67 -20.64 16.91 -7.47
C LYS A 67 -19.98 15.57 -7.14
N VAL A 68 -19.03 15.58 -6.24
CA VAL A 68 -18.29 14.38 -5.83
C VAL A 68 -19.18 13.49 -4.94
N SER A 69 -19.25 12.21 -5.28
CA SER A 69 -20.05 11.25 -4.52
C SER A 69 -19.51 11.03 -3.12
N LYS A 70 -20.39 10.71 -2.16
CA LYS A 70 -19.97 10.40 -0.79
C LYS A 70 -19.03 9.19 -0.73
N LYS A 71 -19.16 8.24 -1.67
CA LYS A 71 -18.30 7.08 -1.80
C LYS A 71 -16.85 7.48 -2.16
N GLN A 72 -16.68 8.40 -3.12
CA GLN A 72 -15.36 8.93 -3.47
C GLN A 72 -14.73 9.69 -2.30
N GLN A 73 -15.53 10.55 -1.63
CA GLN A 73 -15.06 11.25 -0.43
C GLN A 73 -14.60 10.28 0.66
N PHE A 74 -15.36 9.21 0.91
CA PHE A 74 -15.00 8.16 1.86
C PHE A 74 -13.67 7.48 1.49
N TYR A 75 -13.48 7.13 0.22
CA TYR A 75 -12.24 6.52 -0.24
C TYR A 75 -11.03 7.45 -0.02
N PHE A 76 -11.17 8.74 -0.38
CA PHE A 76 -10.07 9.69 -0.20
C PHE A 76 -9.72 9.87 1.27
N VAL A 77 -10.71 10.11 2.12
CA VAL A 77 -10.50 10.28 3.56
C VAL A 77 -9.88 9.04 4.18
N THR A 78 -10.40 7.85 3.84
CA THR A 78 -9.83 6.58 4.34
C THR A 78 -8.39 6.40 3.87
N GLY A 79 -8.07 6.73 2.62
CA GLY A 79 -6.71 6.70 2.10
C GLY A 79 -5.75 7.60 2.87
N ILE A 80 -6.16 8.84 3.16
CA ILE A 80 -5.35 9.81 3.95
C ILE A 80 -5.21 9.35 5.42
N VAL A 81 -6.29 8.85 6.03
CA VAL A 81 -6.24 8.33 7.41
C VAL A 81 -5.28 7.14 7.51
N LEU A 82 -5.38 6.19 6.58
CA LEU A 82 -4.46 5.04 6.56
C LEU A 82 -3.01 5.49 6.30
N LEU A 83 -2.79 6.42 5.37
CA LEU A 83 -1.47 6.99 5.12
C LEU A 83 -0.87 7.60 6.40
N TYR A 84 -1.68 8.36 7.14
CA TYR A 84 -1.24 8.91 8.42
C TYR A 84 -0.94 7.82 9.45
N LEU A 85 -1.82 6.84 9.62
CA LEU A 85 -1.63 5.78 10.63
C LEU A 85 -0.36 4.95 10.39
N VAL A 86 0.01 4.73 9.11
CA VAL A 86 1.19 3.91 8.78
C VAL A 86 2.47 4.72 8.64
N LYS A 87 2.41 6.06 8.43
CA LYS A 87 3.60 6.91 8.24
C LYS A 87 3.80 7.99 9.30
N GLY A 88 2.85 8.22 10.14
CA GLY A 88 2.93 9.22 11.20
C GLY A 88 2.30 8.76 12.50
N GLY A 89 1.78 7.53 12.54
CA GLY A 89 1.16 6.93 13.71
C GLY A 89 2.02 5.83 14.33
N PRO A 90 1.45 5.10 15.31
CA PRO A 90 2.18 4.07 16.05
C PRO A 90 2.74 2.94 15.18
N ILE A 91 2.18 2.69 13.99
CA ILE A 91 2.65 1.64 13.08
C ILE A 91 4.03 2.00 12.50
N ASP A 92 4.27 3.28 12.19
CA ASP A 92 5.57 3.76 11.70
C ASP A 92 6.65 3.53 12.77
N LEU A 93 6.43 3.95 14.00
CA LEU A 93 7.34 3.71 15.10
C LEU A 93 7.59 2.22 15.34
N LEU A 94 6.53 1.40 15.36
CA LEU A 94 6.65 -0.05 15.46
C LEU A 94 7.47 -0.65 14.32
N GLY A 95 7.33 -0.12 13.10
CA GLY A 95 8.10 -0.54 11.93
C GLY A 95 9.61 -0.24 12.03
N HIS A 96 10.03 0.59 12.97
CA HIS A 96 11.45 0.77 13.31
C HIS A 96 11.92 -0.20 14.41
N ILE A 97 10.99 -0.76 15.18
CA ILE A 97 11.28 -1.65 16.30
C ILE A 97 11.24 -3.12 15.87
N ILE A 98 10.19 -3.52 15.12
CA ILE A 98 9.96 -4.90 14.67
C ILE A 98 9.70 -4.96 13.17
N PHE A 99 10.22 -6.00 12.53
CA PHE A 99 10.14 -6.15 11.09
C PHE A 99 8.72 -6.46 10.59
N SER A 100 7.92 -7.20 11.35
CA SER A 100 6.53 -7.51 10.99
C SER A 100 5.64 -6.26 10.91
N ALA A 101 5.87 -5.28 11.78
CA ALA A 101 5.20 -3.99 11.68
C ALA A 101 5.66 -3.19 10.46
N HIS A 102 6.96 -3.20 10.14
CA HIS A 102 7.48 -2.61 8.90
C HIS A 102 6.81 -3.21 7.66
N MET A 103 6.71 -4.54 7.58
CA MET A 103 6.05 -5.19 6.44
C MET A 103 4.54 -4.91 6.38
N THR A 104 3.89 -4.73 7.54
CA THR A 104 2.48 -4.29 7.62
C THR A 104 2.34 -2.86 7.08
N GLU A 105 3.23 -1.95 7.49
CA GLU A 105 3.31 -0.60 6.96
C GLU A 105 3.45 -0.61 5.43
N MET A 106 4.44 -1.35 4.91
CA MET A 106 4.70 -1.46 3.47
C MET A 106 3.50 -2.04 2.70
N ALA A 107 2.83 -3.06 3.26
CA ALA A 107 1.64 -3.65 2.66
C ALA A 107 0.51 -2.62 2.52
N ILE A 108 0.18 -1.91 3.60
CA ILE A 108 -0.89 -0.91 3.59
C ILE A 108 -0.51 0.27 2.70
N LEU A 109 0.70 0.79 2.86
CA LEU A 109 1.19 1.98 2.15
C LEU A 109 1.20 1.81 0.63
N TYR A 110 1.55 0.63 0.09
CA TYR A 110 1.71 0.44 -1.35
C TYR A 110 0.59 -0.36 -2.01
N THR A 111 -0.18 -1.15 -1.25
CA THR A 111 -1.26 -1.93 -1.86
C THR A 111 -2.65 -1.38 -1.56
N VAL A 112 -2.88 -0.73 -0.40
CA VAL A 112 -4.20 -0.24 0.03
C VAL A 112 -4.36 1.27 -0.21
N VAL A 113 -3.39 2.08 0.19
CA VAL A 113 -3.50 3.55 0.13
C VAL A 113 -3.59 4.07 -1.31
N PRO A 114 -2.75 3.66 -2.28
CA PRO A 114 -2.82 4.19 -3.64
C PRO A 114 -4.16 3.96 -4.33
N PRO A 115 -4.77 2.75 -4.31
CA PRO A 115 -6.10 2.55 -4.89
C PRO A 115 -7.18 3.41 -4.22
N LEU A 116 -7.15 3.60 -2.91
CA LEU A 116 -8.12 4.45 -2.22
C LEU A 116 -7.98 5.91 -2.63
N LEU A 117 -6.76 6.43 -2.75
CA LEU A 117 -6.53 7.79 -3.21
C LEU A 117 -6.98 7.98 -4.67
N LEU A 118 -6.65 7.05 -5.57
CA LEU A 118 -7.07 7.12 -6.97
C LEU A 118 -8.58 7.05 -7.14
N LEU A 119 -9.26 6.15 -6.42
CA LEU A 119 -10.72 6.02 -6.43
C LEU A 119 -11.42 7.19 -5.74
N GLY A 120 -10.74 7.87 -4.84
CA GLY A 120 -11.26 9.02 -4.11
C GLY A 120 -11.22 10.34 -4.88
N LEU A 121 -10.42 10.42 -5.94
CA LEU A 121 -10.31 11.62 -6.77
C LEU A 121 -11.42 11.62 -7.86
N PRO A 122 -12.19 12.71 -8.04
CA PRO A 122 -13.16 12.82 -9.13
C PRO A 122 -12.46 12.99 -10.48
N ASN A 123 -13.10 12.53 -11.57
CA ASN A 123 -12.55 12.53 -12.92
C ASN A 123 -12.02 13.90 -13.35
N TRP A 124 -12.83 14.95 -13.15
CA TRP A 124 -12.46 16.32 -13.51
C TRP A 124 -11.21 16.83 -12.77
N LEU A 125 -10.95 16.34 -11.54
CA LEU A 125 -9.73 16.69 -10.80
C LEU A 125 -8.54 15.88 -11.30
N LEU A 126 -8.72 14.58 -11.57
CA LEU A 126 -7.70 13.73 -12.19
C LEU A 126 -7.25 14.29 -13.55
N GLU A 127 -8.19 14.76 -14.39
CA GLU A 127 -7.86 15.42 -15.67
C GLU A 127 -6.93 16.63 -15.47
N ARG A 128 -7.20 17.45 -14.44
CA ARG A 128 -6.34 18.59 -14.09
C ARG A 128 -4.97 18.16 -13.59
N VAL A 129 -4.91 17.13 -12.74
CA VAL A 129 -3.66 16.59 -12.22
C VAL A 129 -2.79 16.04 -13.36
N ILE A 130 -3.37 15.34 -14.33
CA ILE A 130 -2.64 14.80 -15.49
C ILE A 130 -2.09 15.91 -16.39
N GLN A 131 -2.74 17.07 -16.44
CA GLN A 131 -2.25 18.23 -17.21
C GLN A 131 -0.98 18.86 -16.62
N VAL A 132 -0.68 18.60 -15.34
CA VAL A 132 0.58 19.06 -14.72
C VAL A 132 1.77 18.43 -15.44
N ARG A 133 2.71 19.24 -15.90
CA ARG A 133 3.84 18.80 -16.74
C ARG A 133 4.60 17.59 -16.21
N VAL A 134 4.88 17.58 -14.89
CA VAL A 134 5.62 16.49 -14.25
C VAL A 134 4.79 15.20 -14.25
N VAL A 135 3.50 15.29 -13.90
CA VAL A 135 2.58 14.12 -13.88
C VAL A 135 2.41 13.55 -15.29
N ARG A 136 2.23 14.43 -16.28
CA ARG A 136 2.14 14.02 -17.69
C ARG A 136 3.40 13.31 -18.15
N LEU A 137 4.57 13.82 -17.81
CA LEU A 137 5.84 13.19 -18.14
C LEU A 137 5.97 11.82 -17.50
N LEU A 138 5.65 11.70 -16.20
CA LEU A 138 5.69 10.42 -15.49
C LEU A 138 4.73 9.41 -16.11
N LEU A 139 3.49 9.80 -16.40
CA LEU A 139 2.52 8.90 -17.01
C LEU A 139 2.89 8.48 -18.43
N SER A 140 3.46 9.40 -19.25
CA SER A 140 3.85 9.08 -20.62
C SER A 140 5.09 8.21 -20.75
N THR A 141 5.99 8.27 -19.76
CA THR A 141 7.24 7.49 -19.72
C THR A 141 7.10 6.22 -18.90
N VAL A 142 7.04 6.37 -17.58
CA VAL A 142 7.04 5.24 -16.62
C VAL A 142 5.64 4.77 -16.23
N GLY A 143 4.57 5.49 -16.56
CA GLY A 143 3.17 5.10 -16.33
C GLY A 143 2.61 4.10 -17.35
N LYS A 144 3.39 3.71 -18.38
CA LYS A 144 3.01 2.63 -19.29
C LYS A 144 2.87 1.31 -18.50
N PRO A 145 1.82 0.50 -18.74
CA PRO A 145 1.49 -0.63 -17.86
C PRO A 145 2.66 -1.56 -17.54
N LEU A 146 3.39 -2.03 -18.55
CA LEU A 146 4.52 -2.93 -18.33
C LEU A 146 5.68 -2.25 -17.58
N VAL A 147 5.97 -0.99 -17.90
CA VAL A 147 7.05 -0.24 -17.25
C VAL A 147 6.70 0.03 -15.78
N ALA A 148 5.48 0.48 -15.50
CA ALA A 148 5.01 0.75 -14.13
C ALA A 148 5.02 -0.53 -13.27
N LEU A 149 4.58 -1.66 -13.85
CA LEU A 149 4.62 -2.97 -13.22
C LEU A 149 6.04 -3.38 -12.82
N LEU A 150 6.97 -3.32 -13.77
CA LEU A 150 8.36 -3.73 -13.54
C LEU A 150 9.07 -2.75 -12.60
N LEU A 151 8.84 -1.45 -12.76
CA LEU A 151 9.46 -0.42 -11.92
C LEU A 151 9.09 -0.60 -10.44
N PHE A 152 7.79 -0.72 -10.14
CA PHE A 152 7.34 -0.90 -8.76
C PHE A 152 7.92 -2.18 -8.15
N ASN A 153 7.78 -3.31 -8.83
CA ASN A 153 8.25 -4.60 -8.32
C ASN A 153 9.77 -4.67 -8.20
N ALA A 154 10.51 -4.07 -9.12
CA ALA A 154 11.96 -3.99 -9.05
C ALA A 154 12.41 -3.13 -7.86
N LEU A 155 11.85 -1.93 -7.70
CA LEU A 155 12.17 -1.05 -6.57
C LEU A 155 11.82 -1.69 -5.23
N PHE A 156 10.65 -2.35 -5.14
CA PHE A 156 10.23 -3.05 -3.94
C PHE A 156 11.20 -4.21 -3.61
N SER A 157 11.56 -5.01 -4.61
CA SER A 157 12.49 -6.14 -4.43
C SER A 157 13.90 -5.68 -4.07
N ILE A 158 14.40 -4.63 -4.74
CA ILE A 158 15.71 -4.05 -4.45
C ILE A 158 15.77 -3.49 -3.03
N TYR A 159 14.69 -2.81 -2.58
CA TYR A 159 14.60 -2.30 -1.21
C TYR A 159 14.74 -3.41 -0.16
N HIS A 160 14.18 -4.60 -0.41
CA HIS A 160 14.23 -5.72 0.51
C HIS A 160 15.48 -6.63 0.36
N LEU A 161 16.45 -6.24 -0.45
CA LEU A 161 17.79 -6.85 -0.39
C LEU A 161 18.50 -6.39 0.90
N PRO A 162 19.03 -7.30 1.72
CA PRO A 162 19.56 -6.95 3.06
C PRO A 162 20.52 -5.77 3.07
N VAL A 163 21.47 -5.74 2.15
CA VAL A 163 22.47 -4.64 2.05
C VAL A 163 21.81 -3.30 1.72
N VAL A 164 20.82 -3.29 0.81
CA VAL A 164 20.11 -2.07 0.42
C VAL A 164 19.18 -1.62 1.53
N PHE A 165 18.46 -2.57 2.13
CA PHE A 165 17.53 -2.30 3.23
C PHE A 165 18.24 -1.61 4.39
N ASP A 166 19.32 -2.21 4.89
CA ASP A 166 20.06 -1.68 6.03
C ASP A 166 20.68 -0.30 5.72
N ALA A 167 21.25 -0.13 4.52
CA ALA A 167 21.80 1.15 4.11
C ALA A 167 20.74 2.25 4.01
N VAL A 168 19.58 1.94 3.43
CA VAL A 168 18.47 2.91 3.26
C VAL A 168 17.80 3.18 4.60
N LYS A 169 17.48 2.14 5.39
CA LYS A 169 16.73 2.25 6.66
C LYS A 169 17.50 3.02 7.73
N GLN A 170 18.82 3.10 7.64
CA GLN A 170 19.68 3.87 8.55
C GLN A 170 20.03 5.28 8.03
N SER A 171 19.52 5.67 6.85
CA SER A 171 19.83 6.95 6.21
C SER A 171 18.73 7.98 6.45
N TYR A 172 19.05 9.08 7.12
CA TYR A 172 18.10 10.19 7.39
C TYR A 172 17.45 10.77 6.12
N ILE A 173 18.22 10.89 5.04
CA ILE A 173 17.72 11.41 3.75
C ILE A 173 17.27 10.27 2.84
N GLY A 174 18.01 9.17 2.80
CA GLY A 174 17.77 8.04 1.89
C GLY A 174 16.45 7.34 2.17
N HIS A 175 16.10 7.11 3.44
CA HIS A 175 14.88 6.40 3.82
C HIS A 175 13.61 7.11 3.33
N PRO A 176 13.33 8.38 3.68
CA PRO A 176 12.10 9.04 3.23
C PRO A 176 12.06 9.24 1.71
N ILE A 177 13.19 9.53 1.06
CA ILE A 177 13.25 9.69 -0.39
C ILE A 177 12.93 8.36 -1.09
N PHE A 178 13.53 7.26 -0.66
CA PHE A 178 13.28 5.95 -1.27
C PHE A 178 11.82 5.53 -1.12
N LEU A 179 11.24 5.69 0.07
CA LEU A 179 9.83 5.39 0.32
C LEU A 179 8.89 6.28 -0.51
N ALA A 180 9.23 7.56 -0.70
CA ALA A 180 8.46 8.46 -1.56
C ALA A 180 8.51 8.02 -3.04
N ILE A 181 9.69 7.64 -3.55
CA ILE A 181 9.85 7.11 -4.91
C ILE A 181 9.04 5.82 -5.08
N LEU A 182 9.11 4.92 -4.10
CA LEU A 182 8.36 3.68 -4.10
C LEU A 182 6.84 3.95 -4.06
N PHE A 183 6.38 4.95 -3.31
CA PHE A 183 4.97 5.35 -3.26
C PHE A 183 4.48 5.91 -4.60
N VAL A 184 5.27 6.77 -5.24
CA VAL A 184 4.95 7.27 -6.59
C VAL A 184 4.91 6.11 -7.59
N SER A 185 5.87 5.17 -7.53
CA SER A 185 5.87 4.00 -8.41
C SER A 185 4.64 3.09 -8.17
N ALA A 186 4.17 2.97 -6.92
CA ALA A 186 2.93 2.27 -6.60
C ALA A 186 1.69 2.96 -7.19
N LEU A 187 1.60 4.30 -7.11
CA LEU A 187 0.52 5.06 -7.77
C LEU A 187 0.53 4.83 -9.30
N LEU A 188 1.71 4.84 -9.93
CA LEU A 188 1.85 4.56 -11.36
C LEU A 188 1.48 3.11 -11.70
N MET A 189 1.82 2.14 -10.85
CA MET A 189 1.46 0.74 -11.03
C MET A 189 -0.05 0.52 -10.89
N TRP A 190 -0.74 1.22 -9.98
CA TRP A 190 -2.19 1.14 -9.82
C TRP A 190 -2.97 1.89 -10.92
N TRP A 191 -2.36 2.89 -11.56
CA TRP A 191 -3.01 3.75 -12.56
C TRP A 191 -3.65 2.97 -13.73
N PRO A 192 -2.98 2.03 -14.43
CA PRO A 192 -3.57 1.31 -15.57
C PRO A 192 -4.82 0.49 -15.22
N VAL A 193 -4.97 0.11 -13.94
CA VAL A 193 -6.09 -0.72 -13.47
C VAL A 193 -7.28 0.14 -13.05
N LEU A 194 -7.03 1.22 -12.33
CA LEU A 194 -8.06 2.01 -11.63
C LEU A 194 -8.42 3.32 -12.33
N ASN A 195 -7.67 3.72 -13.36
CA ASN A 195 -7.93 4.95 -14.10
C ASN A 195 -9.37 4.99 -14.65
N PRO A 196 -10.19 5.96 -14.24
CA PRO A 196 -11.57 6.08 -14.69
C PRO A 196 -11.72 6.83 -16.03
N LEU A 197 -10.65 7.48 -16.53
CA LEU A 197 -10.68 8.35 -17.70
C LEU A 197 -10.62 7.53 -19.00
N PRO A 198 -11.65 7.57 -19.87
CA PRO A 198 -11.72 6.74 -21.09
C PRO A 198 -10.52 6.94 -22.01
N ASP A 199 -10.13 8.20 -22.23
CA ASP A 199 -9.03 8.56 -23.17
C ASP A 199 -7.63 8.11 -22.68
N HIS A 200 -7.52 7.74 -21.42
CA HIS A 200 -6.28 7.28 -20.80
C HIS A 200 -6.30 5.79 -20.44
N GLN A 201 -7.34 5.03 -20.84
CA GLN A 201 -7.40 3.60 -20.61
C GLN A 201 -6.45 2.85 -21.56
N THR A 202 -5.46 2.19 -21.00
CA THR A 202 -4.44 1.45 -21.75
C THR A 202 -4.66 -0.06 -21.75
N LEU A 203 -5.50 -0.57 -20.84
CA LEU A 203 -5.76 -2.00 -20.65
C LEU A 203 -7.25 -2.32 -20.79
N SER A 204 -7.57 -3.36 -21.58
CA SER A 204 -8.90 -3.98 -21.53
C SER A 204 -9.14 -4.68 -20.19
N GLU A 205 -10.39 -4.95 -19.83
CA GLU A 205 -10.74 -5.55 -18.53
C GLU A 205 -10.00 -6.88 -18.28
N ILE A 206 -9.91 -7.75 -19.28
CA ILE A 206 -9.16 -9.01 -19.18
C ILE A 206 -7.65 -8.76 -18.98
N LYS A 207 -7.09 -7.77 -19.68
CA LYS A 207 -5.67 -7.40 -19.52
C LYS A 207 -5.40 -6.82 -18.11
N LYS A 208 -6.36 -6.14 -17.49
CA LYS A 208 -6.25 -5.68 -16.09
C LYS A 208 -6.13 -6.86 -15.12
N ILE A 209 -6.91 -7.94 -15.34
CA ILE A 209 -6.81 -9.15 -14.53
C ILE A 209 -5.42 -9.78 -14.66
N GLY A 210 -4.96 -10.00 -15.90
CA GLY A 210 -3.61 -10.52 -16.14
C GLY A 210 -2.50 -9.65 -15.57
N TYR A 211 -2.64 -8.32 -15.65
CA TYR A 211 -1.72 -7.35 -15.07
C TYR A 211 -1.63 -7.46 -13.54
N MET A 212 -2.77 -7.54 -12.85
CA MET A 212 -2.82 -7.69 -11.38
C MET A 212 -2.26 -9.05 -10.93
N PHE A 213 -2.53 -10.11 -11.69
CA PHE A 213 -1.95 -11.43 -11.43
C PHE A 213 -0.42 -11.40 -11.58
N ALA A 214 0.09 -10.80 -12.67
CA ALA A 214 1.52 -10.66 -12.90
C ALA A 214 2.18 -9.83 -11.79
N ASN A 215 1.51 -8.77 -11.30
CA ASN A 215 2.00 -7.97 -10.19
C ASN A 215 2.15 -8.81 -8.91
N GLY A 216 1.15 -9.64 -8.57
CA GLY A 216 1.22 -10.56 -7.43
C GLY A 216 2.37 -11.57 -7.55
N MET A 217 2.60 -12.09 -8.75
CA MET A 217 3.70 -13.01 -9.01
C MET A 217 5.08 -12.36 -8.88
N LEU A 218 5.25 -11.15 -9.41
CA LEU A 218 6.53 -10.42 -9.36
C LEU A 218 6.90 -9.97 -7.94
N LEU A 219 5.93 -9.74 -7.06
CA LEU A 219 6.19 -9.41 -5.66
C LEU A 219 6.59 -10.64 -4.82
N THR A 220 6.21 -11.84 -5.28
CA THR A 220 6.42 -13.10 -4.53
C THR A 220 7.88 -13.42 -4.23
N PRO A 221 8.87 -13.22 -5.14
CA PRO A 221 10.27 -13.51 -4.83
C PRO A 221 10.82 -12.76 -3.61
N ALA A 222 10.50 -11.46 -3.48
CA ALA A 222 10.92 -10.66 -2.32
C ALA A 222 10.33 -11.20 -1.01
N CYS A 223 9.02 -11.50 -1.01
CA CYS A 223 8.37 -12.10 0.16
C CYS A 223 8.91 -13.50 0.47
N ALA A 224 9.18 -14.32 -0.56
CA ALA A 224 9.71 -15.66 -0.39
C ALA A 224 11.11 -15.66 0.25
N LEU A 225 12.00 -14.74 -0.18
CA LEU A 225 13.31 -14.57 0.43
C LEU A 225 13.18 -14.35 1.96
N ILE A 226 12.25 -13.52 2.38
CA ILE A 226 12.02 -13.16 3.78
C ILE A 226 11.38 -14.33 4.56
N ILE A 227 10.34 -14.96 3.99
CA ILE A 227 9.56 -16.02 4.65
C ILE A 227 10.40 -17.29 4.87
N PHE A 228 11.23 -17.64 3.90
CA PHE A 228 11.99 -18.89 3.90
C PHE A 228 13.44 -18.74 4.38
N ALA A 229 13.82 -17.54 4.84
CA ALA A 229 15.13 -17.35 5.45
C ALA A 229 15.33 -18.28 6.66
N SER A 230 16.50 -18.88 6.76
CA SER A 230 16.92 -19.72 7.90
C SER A 230 17.60 -18.94 9.03
N THR A 231 18.03 -17.72 8.72
CA THR A 231 18.68 -16.77 9.67
C THR A 231 18.10 -15.38 9.47
N PRO A 232 18.13 -14.50 10.47
CA PRO A 232 17.75 -13.10 10.29
C PRO A 232 18.58 -12.44 9.19
N LEU A 233 17.93 -11.70 8.31
CA LEU A 233 18.56 -11.11 7.12
C LEU A 233 19.00 -9.65 7.32
N PHE A 234 18.33 -8.91 8.21
CA PHE A 234 18.46 -7.46 8.32
C PHE A 234 19.19 -7.06 9.60
N ALA A 235 20.39 -6.46 9.42
CA ALA A 235 21.18 -5.96 10.54
C ALA A 235 20.43 -4.89 11.36
N THR A 236 19.59 -4.10 10.72
CA THR A 236 18.74 -3.09 11.38
C THR A 236 17.87 -3.69 12.49
N TYR A 237 17.53 -4.99 12.45
CA TYR A 237 16.70 -5.64 13.48
C TYR A 237 17.49 -6.69 14.31
N THR A 238 18.79 -6.83 14.12
CA THR A 238 19.63 -7.79 14.84
C THR A 238 20.81 -7.16 15.56
N ASP A 239 21.42 -6.13 14.95
CA ASP A 239 22.58 -5.46 15.50
C ASP A 239 22.15 -4.21 16.28
N PRO A 240 22.53 -4.09 17.58
CA PRO A 240 22.14 -2.95 18.42
C PRO A 240 22.53 -1.58 17.86
N GLN A 241 23.69 -1.46 17.20
CA GLN A 241 24.14 -0.19 16.66
C GLN A 241 23.31 0.22 15.43
N SER A 242 23.07 -0.72 14.52
CA SER A 242 22.23 -0.53 13.34
C SER A 242 20.77 -0.21 13.71
N TRP A 243 20.25 -0.88 14.72
CA TRP A 243 18.91 -0.64 15.24
C TRP A 243 18.78 0.76 15.85
N MET A 244 19.72 1.15 16.71
CA MET A 244 19.74 2.47 17.33
C MET A 244 19.77 3.58 16.28
N LYS A 245 20.60 3.44 15.25
CA LYS A 245 20.69 4.40 14.15
C LYS A 245 19.40 4.50 13.34
N ALA A 246 18.67 3.41 13.15
CA ALA A 246 17.36 3.45 12.53
C ALA A 246 16.30 4.10 13.42
N MET A 247 16.38 3.92 14.75
CA MET A 247 15.47 4.56 15.71
C MET A 247 15.63 6.09 15.76
N GLU A 248 16.85 6.62 15.54
CA GLU A 248 17.12 8.06 15.47
C GLU A 248 16.29 8.78 14.34
N LEU A 249 15.76 8.04 13.38
CA LEU A 249 14.90 8.61 12.34
C LEU A 249 13.51 9.00 12.84
N CYS A 250 13.03 8.36 13.92
CA CYS A 250 11.69 8.53 14.45
C CYS A 250 11.66 9.11 15.86
N VAL A 251 12.71 8.86 16.65
CA VAL A 251 12.76 9.23 18.06
C VAL A 251 13.86 10.25 18.29
N PRO A 252 13.59 11.38 18.99
CA PRO A 252 14.59 12.36 19.31
C PRO A 252 15.79 11.76 20.07
N ALA A 253 16.99 12.20 19.74
CA ALA A 253 18.25 11.65 20.30
C ALA A 253 18.29 11.74 21.84
N ASP A 254 17.77 12.84 22.41
CA ASP A 254 17.69 13.06 23.87
C ASP A 254 16.81 11.99 24.54
N THR A 255 15.70 11.63 23.90
CA THR A 255 14.80 10.57 24.37
C THR A 255 15.49 9.21 24.31
N LEU A 256 16.14 8.87 23.18
CA LEU A 256 16.85 7.60 23.03
C LEU A 256 17.99 7.45 24.06
N SER A 257 18.76 8.50 24.27
CA SER A 257 19.87 8.48 25.25
C SER A 257 19.37 8.30 26.69
N SER A 258 18.22 8.86 27.04
CA SER A 258 17.62 8.73 28.37
C SER A 258 17.05 7.34 28.66
N LEU A 259 16.61 6.61 27.63
CA LEU A 259 15.97 5.29 27.76
C LEU A 259 16.97 4.13 27.95
N GLN A 260 18.27 4.34 27.73
CA GLN A 260 19.33 3.30 27.84
C GLN A 260 18.94 1.99 27.15
N LEU A 261 18.39 2.07 25.93
CA LEU A 261 17.92 0.91 25.19
C LEU A 261 19.12 0.03 24.78
N THR A 262 18.97 -1.28 24.98
CA THR A 262 20.04 -2.24 24.72
C THR A 262 20.04 -2.81 23.30
N GLY A 263 18.99 -2.55 22.50
CA GLY A 263 18.89 -3.04 21.12
C GLY A 263 17.49 -3.56 20.77
N PRO A 264 17.36 -4.30 19.66
CA PRO A 264 16.07 -4.77 19.13
C PRO A 264 15.30 -5.70 20.06
N ASP A 265 15.99 -6.41 20.97
CA ASP A 265 15.36 -7.30 21.97
C ASP A 265 14.63 -6.56 23.10
N PHE A 266 14.66 -5.23 23.07
CA PHE A 266 14.05 -4.35 24.07
C PHE A 266 12.59 -4.72 24.40
N LEU A 267 11.78 -5.07 23.40
CA LEU A 267 10.39 -5.48 23.62
C LEU A 267 10.24 -6.97 23.92
N GLY A 268 11.20 -7.81 23.57
CA GLY A 268 11.22 -9.24 23.87
C GLY A 268 9.99 -10.03 23.38
N TRP A 269 9.26 -9.50 22.40
CA TRP A 269 7.95 -10.02 22.01
C TRP A 269 8.03 -11.31 21.20
N ILE A 270 8.94 -11.34 20.23
CA ILE A 270 9.09 -12.46 19.30
C ILE A 270 10.57 -12.59 18.93
N PRO A 271 11.09 -13.81 18.75
CA PRO A 271 12.44 -14.01 18.19
C PRO A 271 12.55 -13.31 16.81
N VAL A 272 13.67 -12.65 16.58
CA VAL A 272 13.87 -11.80 15.38
C VAL A 272 13.61 -12.54 14.07
N LEU A 273 14.01 -13.81 13.96
CA LEU A 273 13.75 -14.62 12.77
C LEU A 273 12.25 -14.89 12.57
N GLU A 274 11.53 -15.20 13.66
CA GLU A 274 10.08 -15.46 13.59
C GLU A 274 9.31 -14.17 13.25
N ASP A 275 9.73 -13.03 13.79
CA ASP A 275 9.18 -11.72 13.45
C ASP A 275 9.39 -11.39 11.97
N GLN A 276 10.61 -11.60 11.47
CA GLN A 276 10.94 -11.41 10.06
C GLN A 276 10.07 -12.27 9.13
N GLN A 277 9.96 -13.56 9.42
CA GLN A 277 9.14 -14.49 8.64
C GLN A 277 7.67 -14.12 8.69
N THR A 278 7.18 -13.73 9.88
CA THR A 278 5.80 -13.26 10.10
C THR A 278 5.52 -12.01 9.26
N GLY A 279 6.44 -11.05 9.21
CA GLY A 279 6.33 -9.86 8.38
C GLY A 279 6.14 -10.20 6.90
N GLY A 280 6.95 -11.10 6.37
CA GLY A 280 6.80 -11.57 4.98
C GLY A 280 5.44 -12.22 4.72
N VAL A 281 4.92 -13.01 5.66
CA VAL A 281 3.59 -13.65 5.58
C VAL A 281 2.47 -12.60 5.62
N ILE A 282 2.53 -11.63 6.54
CA ILE A 282 1.54 -10.55 6.65
C ILE A 282 1.47 -9.75 5.35
N MET A 283 2.63 -9.34 4.82
CA MET A 283 2.70 -8.64 3.54
C MET A 283 1.99 -9.43 2.44
N LYS A 284 2.27 -10.73 2.33
CA LYS A 284 1.68 -11.59 1.31
C LYS A 284 0.17 -11.74 1.48
N ILE A 285 -0.32 -11.91 2.69
CA ILE A 285 -1.76 -12.02 2.97
C ILE A 285 -2.49 -10.73 2.59
N ILE A 286 -2.01 -9.56 3.02
CA ILE A 286 -2.63 -8.28 2.71
C ILE A 286 -2.64 -8.07 1.19
N GLN A 287 -1.53 -8.33 0.52
CA GLN A 287 -1.41 -8.21 -0.93
C GLN A 287 -2.41 -9.12 -1.66
N GLU A 288 -2.54 -10.40 -1.28
CA GLU A 288 -3.47 -11.33 -1.91
C GLU A 288 -4.94 -10.91 -1.70
N ILE A 289 -5.30 -10.43 -0.51
CA ILE A 289 -6.65 -9.93 -0.23
C ILE A 289 -6.97 -8.74 -1.12
N VAL A 290 -6.06 -7.75 -1.20
CA VAL A 290 -6.28 -6.54 -1.98
C VAL A 290 -6.33 -6.85 -3.48
N TYR A 291 -5.36 -7.61 -3.98
CA TYR A 291 -5.29 -7.94 -5.42
C TYR A 291 -6.45 -8.84 -5.82
N GLY A 292 -6.79 -9.84 -5.01
CA GLY A 292 -7.94 -10.71 -5.23
C GLY A 292 -9.27 -9.94 -5.25
N THR A 293 -9.42 -8.95 -4.36
CA THR A 293 -10.60 -8.06 -4.35
C THR A 293 -10.70 -7.25 -5.64
N VAL A 294 -9.59 -6.68 -6.11
CA VAL A 294 -9.57 -5.89 -7.36
C VAL A 294 -9.80 -6.78 -8.59
N ILE A 295 -9.15 -7.95 -8.65
CA ILE A 295 -9.35 -8.94 -9.71
C ILE A 295 -10.83 -9.36 -9.75
N GLY A 296 -11.41 -9.70 -8.60
CA GLY A 296 -12.83 -10.07 -8.50
C GLY A 296 -13.74 -8.95 -8.99
N TYR A 297 -13.51 -7.71 -8.54
CA TYR A 297 -14.29 -6.56 -8.99
C TYR A 297 -14.23 -6.36 -10.52
N VAL A 298 -13.03 -6.40 -11.10
CA VAL A 298 -12.83 -6.24 -12.54
C VAL A 298 -13.49 -7.38 -13.32
N PHE A 299 -13.33 -8.63 -12.84
CA PHE A 299 -13.93 -9.82 -13.45
C PHE A 299 -15.46 -9.76 -13.46
N PHE A 300 -16.11 -9.49 -12.33
CA PHE A 300 -17.57 -9.43 -12.27
C PHE A 300 -18.14 -8.27 -13.09
N ARG A 301 -17.43 -7.15 -13.15
CA ARG A 301 -17.80 -6.01 -14.02
C ARG A 301 -17.71 -6.40 -15.51
N TRP A 302 -16.63 -7.06 -15.91
CA TRP A 302 -16.46 -7.58 -17.26
C TRP A 302 -17.53 -8.59 -17.63
N ALA A 303 -17.73 -9.62 -16.81
CA ALA A 303 -18.72 -10.66 -17.05
C ALA A 303 -20.15 -10.15 -17.15
N ARG A 304 -20.51 -9.08 -16.40
CA ARG A 304 -21.81 -8.40 -16.50
C ARG A 304 -21.96 -7.71 -17.85
N ARG A 305 -20.95 -6.97 -18.28
CA ARG A 305 -20.96 -6.26 -19.56
C ARG A 305 -21.05 -7.22 -20.76
N GLU A 306 -20.34 -8.35 -20.67
CA GLU A 306 -20.37 -9.34 -21.73
C GLU A 306 -21.76 -10.00 -21.87
N ARG A 307 -22.40 -10.35 -20.76
CA ARG A 307 -23.77 -10.84 -20.75
C ARG A 307 -24.79 -9.80 -21.27
N GLU A 308 -24.57 -8.53 -21.02
CA GLU A 308 -25.44 -7.46 -21.55
C GLU A 308 -25.28 -7.33 -23.07
N LYS A 309 -24.07 -7.47 -23.61
CA LYS A 309 -23.84 -7.50 -25.06
C LYS A 309 -24.51 -8.70 -25.72
N GLU A 310 -24.29 -9.91 -25.19
CA GLU A 310 -24.93 -11.13 -25.69
C GLU A 310 -26.48 -11.00 -25.76
N LYS A 311 -27.09 -10.41 -24.73
CA LYS A 311 -28.53 -10.17 -24.72
C LYS A 311 -28.99 -9.19 -25.80
N ASN A 312 -28.19 -8.16 -26.08
CA ASN A 312 -28.52 -7.14 -27.09
C ASN A 312 -28.22 -7.61 -28.52
N GLU A 313 -27.27 -8.57 -28.68
CA GLU A 313 -26.88 -9.16 -29.95
C GLU A 313 -27.70 -10.45 -30.29
N ALA A 314 -28.48 -10.98 -29.33
CA ALA A 314 -29.33 -12.12 -29.57
C ALA A 314 -30.30 -11.82 -30.72
N PRO A 315 -30.35 -12.62 -31.82
CA PRO A 315 -31.24 -12.36 -32.96
C PRO A 315 -32.67 -12.33 -32.46
N VAL A 316 -33.40 -11.26 -32.82
CA VAL A 316 -34.81 -11.21 -32.61
C VAL A 316 -35.40 -12.34 -33.44
N LEU A 317 -35.89 -13.40 -32.81
CA LEU A 317 -36.56 -14.50 -33.48
C LEU A 317 -37.68 -13.93 -34.35
N PRO A 318 -37.71 -14.28 -35.65
CA PRO A 318 -38.76 -13.83 -36.54
C PRO A 318 -40.13 -14.19 -35.95
N PRO A 319 -41.18 -13.35 -36.16
CA PRO A 319 -42.48 -13.52 -35.51
C PRO A 319 -43.13 -14.90 -35.67
N TYR A 320 -42.81 -15.62 -36.77
CA TYR A 320 -43.31 -16.96 -37.03
C TYR A 320 -42.64 -18.11 -36.22
N LEU A 321 -41.53 -17.82 -35.54
CA LEU A 321 -40.90 -18.76 -34.61
C LEU A 321 -41.24 -18.47 -33.15
N GLN A 322 -42.03 -17.43 -32.87
CA GLN A 322 -42.50 -17.10 -31.55
C GLN A 322 -43.83 -17.81 -31.20
N THR A 323 -44.05 -19.02 -31.76
CA THR A 323 -45.25 -19.81 -31.42
C THR A 323 -45.18 -20.21 -29.94
N LYS A 324 -46.20 -19.74 -29.23
CA LYS A 324 -46.55 -20.12 -27.86
C LYS A 324 -46.75 -21.63 -27.71
N PRO A 325 -46.50 -22.13 -26.48
CA PRO A 325 -46.87 -23.48 -26.11
C PRO A 325 -48.38 -23.74 -26.16
#